data_18a97e5fc5f220fe3939cf01729bdf8c
#
_entry.id   18a97e5fc5f220fe3939cf01729bdf8c
#
_cell.length_a   1.000
_cell.length_b   1.000
_cell.length_c   1.000
_cell.angle_alpha   90.00
_cell.angle_beta   90.00
_cell.angle_gamma   90.00
#
_symmetry.space_group_name_H-M   'P 1'
#
loop_
_entity.id
_entity.type
_entity.pdbx_description
1 polymer ?
#
loop_
_entity_poly.entity_id
_entity_poly.type
_entity_poly.pdbx_seq_one_letter_code
_entity_poly.pdbx_strand_id
1 'polypeptide(L)'
;MAKGYWVSVYPAISDPERLTAYGELAGPAVQAGGGRVLSLLPSRGGRVVAHEAGIPERVVLVEFDSFEQAVAAYESEAYQKALVALPDGFERDFRIIEGND
;
A
#
# COMPACT_ATOMS: atom_id res chain seq x y z
N MET A 1 14.29 -17.59 -2.95
CA MET A 1 13.77 -16.71 -4.01
C MET A 1 13.39 -15.36 -3.45
N ALA A 2 13.66 -14.33 -4.22
CA ALA A 2 13.37 -12.97 -3.75
C ALA A 2 11.87 -12.72 -3.67
N LYS A 3 11.46 -12.07 -2.59
CA LYS A 3 10.07 -11.65 -2.41
C LYS A 3 9.81 -10.34 -3.12
N GLY A 4 8.55 -10.02 -3.31
CA GLY A 4 8.13 -8.72 -3.83
C GLY A 4 7.44 -7.91 -2.74
N TYR A 5 7.55 -6.60 -2.82
CA TYR A 5 6.97 -5.72 -1.81
C TYR A 5 6.28 -4.54 -2.45
N TRP A 6 5.16 -4.14 -1.86
CA TRP A 6 4.58 -2.83 -2.10
C TRP A 6 5.02 -1.92 -0.97
N VAL A 7 5.59 -0.79 -1.33
CA VAL A 7 5.96 0.24 -0.37
C VAL A 7 5.22 1.51 -0.77
N SER A 8 4.30 1.95 0.08
CA SER A 8 3.57 3.18 -0.22
C SER A 8 3.65 4.15 0.94
N VAL A 9 3.98 5.40 0.59
CA VAL A 9 4.07 6.51 1.53
C VAL A 9 3.02 7.53 1.12
N TYR A 10 2.17 7.89 2.06
CA TYR A 10 1.03 8.76 1.79
C TYR A 10 1.35 10.19 2.21
N PRO A 11 0.86 11.19 1.46
CA PRO A 11 0.89 12.56 1.95
C PRO A 11 -0.16 12.77 3.03
N ALA A 12 -0.25 13.98 3.55
CA ALA A 12 -1.30 14.34 4.50
C ALA A 12 -2.67 14.01 3.89
N ILE A 13 -3.55 13.43 4.69
CA ILE A 13 -4.83 12.93 4.23
C ILE A 13 -5.90 13.99 4.42
N SER A 14 -6.48 14.46 3.30
CA SER A 14 -7.54 15.48 3.33
C SER A 14 -8.94 14.89 3.31
N ASP A 15 -9.09 13.62 2.97
CA ASP A 15 -10.39 12.96 2.89
C ASP A 15 -10.33 11.56 3.51
N PRO A 16 -10.42 11.48 4.85
CA PRO A 16 -10.32 10.19 5.53
C PRO A 16 -11.43 9.20 5.16
N GLU A 17 -12.62 9.69 4.80
CA GLU A 17 -13.73 8.80 4.45
C GLU A 17 -13.45 8.04 3.17
N ARG A 18 -12.92 8.71 2.16
CA ARG A 18 -12.55 8.04 0.90
C ARG A 18 -11.42 7.07 1.11
N LEU A 19 -10.48 7.40 1.98
CA LEU A 19 -9.38 6.50 2.29
C LEU A 19 -9.89 5.25 3.00
N THR A 20 -10.88 5.40 3.89
CA THR A 20 -11.51 4.25 4.54
C THR A 20 -12.22 3.37 3.52
N ALA A 21 -12.96 3.97 2.58
CA ALA A 21 -13.63 3.23 1.52
C ALA A 21 -12.62 2.47 0.65
N TYR A 22 -11.51 3.12 0.32
CA TYR A 22 -10.43 2.45 -0.41
C TYR A 22 -9.91 1.23 0.37
N GLY A 23 -9.66 1.40 1.67
CA GLY A 23 -9.13 0.31 2.50
C GLY A 23 -10.05 -0.89 2.58
N GLU A 24 -11.37 -0.66 2.60
CA GLU A 24 -12.35 -1.73 2.62
C GLU A 24 -12.30 -2.59 1.36
N LEU A 25 -11.92 -2.00 0.24
CA LEU A 25 -11.76 -2.72 -1.03
C LEU A 25 -10.34 -3.25 -1.21
N ALA A 26 -9.35 -2.47 -0.80
CA ALA A 26 -7.95 -2.83 -1.00
C ALA A 26 -7.51 -4.01 -0.13
N GLY A 27 -8.00 -4.10 1.11
CA GLY A 27 -7.63 -5.19 2.01
C GLY A 27 -7.91 -6.55 1.41
N PRO A 28 -9.17 -6.84 1.03
CA PRO A 28 -9.48 -8.12 0.37
C PRO A 28 -8.75 -8.33 -0.95
N ALA A 29 -8.54 -7.26 -1.74
CA ALA A 29 -7.83 -7.36 -3.01
C ALA A 29 -6.37 -7.78 -2.80
N VAL A 30 -5.72 -7.21 -1.79
CA VAL A 30 -4.34 -7.56 -1.44
C VAL A 30 -4.26 -9.03 -1.02
N GLN A 31 -5.18 -9.47 -0.17
CA GLN A 31 -5.21 -10.88 0.27
C GLN A 31 -5.43 -11.81 -0.90
N ALA A 32 -6.37 -11.48 -1.78
CA ALA A 32 -6.66 -12.31 -2.96
C ALA A 32 -5.44 -12.40 -3.89
N GLY A 33 -4.62 -11.36 -3.92
CA GLY A 33 -3.39 -11.35 -4.70
C GLY A 33 -2.20 -12.03 -4.01
N GLY A 34 -2.40 -12.57 -2.83
CA GLY A 34 -1.35 -13.26 -2.08
C GLY A 34 -0.49 -12.37 -1.21
N GLY A 35 -0.94 -11.14 -0.97
CA GLY A 35 -0.18 -10.19 -0.16
C GLY A 35 -0.42 -10.35 1.34
N ARG A 36 0.59 -10.00 2.11
CA ARG A 36 0.53 -9.95 3.57
C ARG A 36 0.92 -8.55 4.01
N VAL A 37 0.03 -7.87 4.73
CA VAL A 37 0.32 -6.52 5.22
C VAL A 37 1.26 -6.63 6.41
N LEU A 38 2.49 -6.17 6.24
CA LEU A 38 3.50 -6.21 7.31
C LEU A 38 3.44 -4.97 8.18
N SER A 39 3.05 -3.84 7.61
CA SER A 39 2.99 -2.59 8.34
C SER A 39 1.92 -1.69 7.72
N LEU A 40 1.12 -1.05 8.58
CA LEU A 40 0.07 -0.13 8.18
C LEU A 40 0.07 1.00 9.20
N LEU A 41 1.08 1.86 9.12
CA LEU A 41 1.35 2.86 10.14
C LEU A 41 0.86 4.24 9.72
N PRO A 42 0.31 5.03 10.63
CA PRO A 42 0.07 4.73 12.04
C PRO A 42 -1.32 4.16 12.33
N SER A 43 -2.03 3.68 11.34
CA SER A 43 -3.44 3.26 11.46
C SER A 43 -3.68 2.23 12.57
N ARG A 44 -2.65 1.46 12.92
CA ARG A 44 -2.77 0.44 13.95
C ARG A 44 -1.92 0.72 15.17
N GLY A 45 -1.70 2.01 15.42
CA GLY A 45 -0.99 2.44 16.62
C GLY A 45 0.52 2.29 16.56
N GLY A 46 1.07 2.02 15.39
CA GLY A 46 2.51 1.96 15.22
C GLY A 46 3.15 3.33 15.14
N ARG A 47 4.46 3.36 15.06
CA ARG A 47 5.23 4.59 15.05
C ARG A 47 5.98 4.74 13.73
N VAL A 48 6.06 5.99 13.25
CA VAL A 48 6.86 6.35 12.10
C VAL A 48 7.84 7.43 12.53
N VAL A 49 9.11 7.22 12.23
CA VAL A 49 10.13 8.25 12.42
C VAL A 49 10.69 8.55 11.03
N ALA A 50 10.55 9.79 10.60
CA ALA A 50 11.04 10.21 9.28
C ALA A 50 12.27 11.06 9.44
N HIS A 51 13.22 10.84 8.55
CA HIS A 51 14.46 11.62 8.49
C HIS A 51 14.62 12.20 7.10
N GLU A 52 15.39 13.26 7.00
CA GLU A 52 15.73 13.89 5.74
C GLU A 52 14.46 14.26 4.96
N ALA A 53 14.27 13.76 3.75
CA ALA A 53 13.09 14.05 2.93
C ALA A 53 11.91 13.13 3.22
N GLY A 54 12.00 12.31 4.26
CA GLY A 54 10.92 11.38 4.61
C GLY A 54 9.65 12.10 5.02
N ILE A 55 8.51 11.54 4.64
CA ILE A 55 7.19 12.07 5.00
C ILE A 55 6.67 11.28 6.19
N PRO A 56 6.44 11.93 7.36
CA PRO A 56 6.05 11.22 8.59
C PRO A 56 4.54 10.98 8.66
N GLU A 57 3.95 10.60 7.54
CA GLU A 57 2.52 10.34 7.46
C GLU A 57 2.29 8.82 7.40
N ARG A 58 1.34 8.39 6.60
CA ARG A 58 0.97 6.97 6.52
C ARG A 58 1.95 6.19 5.66
N VAL A 59 2.43 5.05 6.17
CA VAL A 59 3.31 4.14 5.43
C VAL A 59 2.68 2.75 5.45
N VAL A 60 2.62 2.12 4.29
CA VAL A 60 2.11 0.75 4.16
C VAL A 60 3.16 -0.12 3.50
N LEU A 61 3.40 -1.28 4.11
CA LEU A 61 4.35 -2.27 3.58
C LEU A 61 3.62 -3.60 3.43
N VAL A 62 3.60 -4.13 2.21
CA VAL A 62 2.95 -5.41 1.89
C VAL A 62 3.97 -6.35 1.27
N GLU A 63 3.96 -7.61 1.70
CA GLU A 63 4.87 -8.63 1.18
C GLU A 63 4.12 -9.62 0.31
N PHE A 64 4.74 -10.00 -0.81
CA PHE A 64 4.27 -11.05 -1.71
C PHE A 64 5.38 -12.09 -1.89
N ASP A 65 5.01 -13.28 -2.33
CA ASP A 65 6.00 -14.36 -2.51
C ASP A 65 7.02 -14.07 -3.61
N SER A 66 6.67 -13.20 -4.58
CA SER A 66 7.58 -12.84 -5.65
C SER A 66 7.28 -11.43 -6.15
N PHE A 67 8.25 -10.85 -6.85
CA PHE A 67 8.05 -9.55 -7.50
C PHE A 67 6.93 -9.62 -8.53
N GLU A 68 6.90 -10.68 -9.33
CA GLU A 68 5.86 -10.86 -10.35
C GLU A 68 4.47 -10.92 -9.74
N GLN A 69 4.34 -11.57 -8.59
CA GLN A 69 3.06 -11.63 -7.89
C GLN A 69 2.66 -10.26 -7.37
N ALA A 70 3.61 -9.48 -6.86
CA ALA A 70 3.34 -8.12 -6.39
C ALA A 70 2.83 -7.24 -7.53
N VAL A 71 3.42 -7.35 -8.71
CA VAL A 71 2.98 -6.61 -9.90
C VAL A 71 1.60 -7.07 -10.33
N ALA A 72 1.37 -8.37 -10.38
CA ALA A 72 0.07 -8.93 -10.79
C ALA A 72 -1.05 -8.50 -9.86
N ALA A 73 -0.77 -8.44 -8.56
CA ALA A 73 -1.77 -8.02 -7.57
C ALA A 73 -2.19 -6.56 -7.80
N TYR A 74 -1.25 -5.69 -8.13
CA TYR A 74 -1.56 -4.29 -8.43
C TYR A 74 -2.43 -4.18 -9.67
N GLU A 75 -2.15 -4.99 -10.68
CA GLU A 75 -2.87 -4.96 -11.95
C GLU A 75 -4.18 -5.74 -11.92
N SER A 76 -4.48 -6.41 -10.81
CA SER A 76 -5.70 -7.20 -10.68
C SER A 76 -6.94 -6.31 -10.77
N GLU A 77 -8.05 -6.87 -11.27
CA GLU A 77 -9.30 -6.14 -11.37
C GLU A 77 -9.78 -5.66 -10.01
N ALA A 78 -9.66 -6.51 -8.99
CA ALA A 78 -10.09 -6.16 -7.64
C ALA A 78 -9.34 -4.95 -7.09
N TYR A 79 -8.02 -4.90 -7.29
CA TYR A 79 -7.25 -3.76 -6.80
C TYR A 79 -7.51 -2.51 -7.61
N GLN A 80 -7.67 -2.63 -8.92
CA GLN A 80 -7.99 -1.49 -9.77
C GLN A 80 -9.34 -0.87 -9.38
N LYS A 81 -10.31 -1.68 -8.98
CA LYS A 81 -11.57 -1.18 -8.44
C LYS A 81 -11.37 -0.42 -7.14
N ALA A 82 -10.45 -0.89 -6.29
CA ALA A 82 -10.15 -0.20 -5.04
C ALA A 82 -9.55 1.19 -5.32
N LEU A 83 -8.72 1.31 -6.34
CA LEU A 83 -8.09 2.60 -6.68
C LEU A 83 -9.11 3.68 -7.02
N VAL A 84 -10.25 3.30 -7.58
CA VAL A 84 -11.31 4.26 -7.92
C VAL A 84 -11.86 4.95 -6.67
N ALA A 85 -11.78 4.30 -5.51
CA ALA A 85 -12.26 4.87 -4.26
C ALA A 85 -11.33 5.94 -3.68
N LEU A 86 -10.09 6.03 -4.15
CA LEU A 86 -9.17 7.08 -3.68
C LEU A 86 -9.67 8.46 -4.10
N PRO A 87 -9.34 9.51 -3.32
CA PRO A 87 -9.74 10.88 -3.69
C PRO A 87 -9.20 11.27 -5.06
N ASP A 88 -9.98 12.07 -5.79
CA ASP A 88 -9.55 12.60 -7.08
C ASP A 88 -8.28 13.44 -6.91
N GLY A 89 -7.30 13.21 -7.79
CA GLY A 89 -6.04 13.93 -7.74
C GLY A 89 -5.14 13.52 -6.57
N PHE A 90 -5.51 12.48 -5.84
CA PHE A 90 -4.70 12.00 -4.74
C PHE A 90 -3.40 11.39 -5.27
N GLU A 91 -2.28 11.85 -4.74
CA GLU A 91 -0.97 11.34 -5.12
C GLU A 91 -0.30 10.71 -3.90
N ARG A 92 0.36 9.59 -4.12
CA ARG A 92 1.16 8.93 -3.09
C ARG A 92 2.40 8.34 -3.75
N ASP A 93 3.45 8.14 -2.95
CA ASP A 93 4.64 7.46 -3.43
C ASP A 93 4.38 5.96 -3.30
N PHE A 94 4.10 5.30 -4.40
CA PHE A 94 3.82 3.87 -4.43
C PHE A 94 4.87 3.16 -5.27
N ARG A 95 5.56 2.21 -4.66
CA ARG A 95 6.62 1.47 -5.34
C ARG A 95 6.42 -0.02 -5.17
N ILE A 96 6.74 -0.76 -6.22
CA ILE A 96 6.80 -2.22 -6.17
C ILE A 96 8.27 -2.57 -6.33
N ILE A 97 8.82 -3.26 -5.35
CA ILE A 97 10.26 -3.55 -5.33
C ILE A 97 10.50 -5.04 -5.12
N GLU A 98 11.69 -5.47 -5.52
CA GLU A 98 12.13 -6.85 -5.30
C GLU A 98 13.09 -6.89 -4.12
N GLY A 99 12.94 -7.90 -3.27
CA GLY A 99 13.82 -8.08 -2.14
C GLY A 99 15.18 -8.64 -2.52
N ASN A 100 16.09 -8.65 -1.56
CA ASN A 100 17.45 -9.14 -1.76
C ASN A 100 17.67 -10.56 -1.24
N ASP A 101 16.64 -11.19 -0.74
CA ASP A 101 16.73 -12.53 -0.14
C ASP A 101 16.69 -13.69 -1.13
#